data_45159ab1d9ec562a33ed10673119bcdf
#
_entry.id   45159ab1d9ec562a33ed10673119bcdf
#
_cell.length_a   1.000
_cell.length_b   1.000
_cell.length_c   1.000
_cell.angle_alpha   90.00
_cell.angle_beta   90.00
_cell.angle_gamma   90.00
#
_symmetry.space_group_name_H-M   'P 1'
#
loop_
_entity.id
_entity.type
_entity.pdbx_description
1 polymer ?
#
loop_
_entity_poly.entity_id
_entity_poly.type
_entity_poly.pdbx_seq_one_letter_code
_entity_poly.pdbx_strand_id
1 'polypeptide(L)'
;EFLLNYDSDYMIKHFSHEDKGWRKAKALNGAIQLSDGDYLIFFDGDCLPYSTFVEAHVVLSEEKRVLCGRRVNTGDGLTGQLRSKEISVNQIENNFLSFWIKFKKDKARHIEQGLYFFPKTFFYRFMIKFLDKKKRLVGCNFSAFKDDILKINGFDESYPSGDVADDVDVEWRLNAIGVKNKSCKYAANLIHLNHARKDRKEAHKKNYELMLKKQKENNFFCKDGIQK
;
A
#
# COMPACT_ATOMS: atom_id res chain seq x y z
N GLU A 1 -17.43 10.61 -12.83
CA GLU A 1 -17.37 11.91 -13.56
C GLU A 1 -16.01 12.60 -13.48
N PHE A 2 -15.42 12.79 -12.27
CA PHE A 2 -14.12 13.49 -12.11
C PHE A 2 -13.01 12.86 -12.96
N LEU A 3 -12.81 11.54 -12.88
CA LEU A 3 -11.73 10.85 -13.60
C LEU A 3 -11.93 10.84 -15.12
N LEU A 4 -13.17 10.87 -15.59
CA LEU A 4 -13.48 10.89 -17.03
C LEU A 4 -13.14 12.23 -17.68
N ASN A 5 -13.10 13.30 -16.90
CA ASN A 5 -12.81 14.67 -17.35
C ASN A 5 -11.44 15.18 -16.87
N TYR A 6 -10.65 14.31 -16.23
CA TYR A 6 -9.34 14.69 -15.72
C TYR A 6 -8.30 14.63 -16.84
N ASP A 7 -7.77 15.77 -17.21
CA ASP A 7 -6.66 15.87 -18.15
C ASP A 7 -5.37 15.37 -17.50
N SER A 8 -4.76 14.35 -18.10
CA SER A 8 -3.59 13.66 -17.57
C SER A 8 -2.65 13.25 -18.68
N ASP A 9 -1.36 13.49 -18.49
CA ASP A 9 -0.30 12.99 -19.38
C ASP A 9 -0.17 11.44 -19.34
N TYR A 10 -0.88 10.79 -18.42
CA TYR A 10 -0.84 9.35 -18.24
C TYR A 10 -2.19 8.71 -18.56
N MET A 11 -2.15 7.49 -19.11
CA MET A 11 -3.36 6.71 -19.35
C MET A 11 -4.04 6.35 -18.04
N ILE A 12 -5.26 6.83 -17.83
CA ILE A 12 -6.11 6.48 -16.70
C ILE A 12 -7.10 5.40 -17.12
N LYS A 13 -7.04 4.24 -16.48
CA LYS A 13 -8.04 3.19 -16.60
C LYS A 13 -8.87 3.12 -15.32
N HIS A 14 -10.18 3.16 -15.43
CA HIS A 14 -11.08 3.19 -14.30
C HIS A 14 -11.91 1.90 -14.24
N PHE A 15 -11.88 1.23 -13.10
CA PHE A 15 -12.77 0.12 -12.76
C PHE A 15 -13.76 0.57 -11.70
N SER A 16 -15.04 0.35 -11.93
CA SER A 16 -16.10 0.62 -10.96
C SER A 16 -17.01 -0.60 -10.79
N HIS A 17 -17.58 -0.74 -9.63
CA HIS A 17 -18.58 -1.75 -9.32
C HIS A 17 -19.60 -1.18 -8.34
N GLU A 18 -20.75 -1.84 -8.23
CA GLU A 18 -21.81 -1.46 -7.31
C GLU A 18 -21.29 -1.45 -5.84
N ASP A 19 -21.59 -0.36 -5.10
CA ASP A 19 -21.28 -0.24 -3.69
C ASP A 19 -22.25 -1.09 -2.86
N LYS A 20 -21.80 -2.28 -2.49
CA LYS A 20 -22.50 -3.24 -1.61
C LYS A 20 -21.64 -3.58 -0.40
N GLY A 21 -21.20 -2.55 0.31
CA GLY A 21 -20.30 -2.69 1.44
C GLY A 21 -18.82 -2.81 1.06
N TRP A 22 -18.01 -3.38 1.93
CA TRP A 22 -16.56 -3.41 1.73
C TRP A 22 -16.16 -4.44 0.66
N ARG A 23 -15.69 -3.95 -0.49
CA ARG A 23 -15.30 -4.78 -1.64
C ARG A 23 -13.98 -4.32 -2.26
N LYS A 24 -13.03 -3.90 -1.44
CA LYS A 24 -11.71 -3.43 -1.91
C LYS A 24 -10.99 -4.51 -2.72
N ALA A 25 -11.04 -5.78 -2.30
CA ALA A 25 -10.45 -6.90 -3.05
C ALA A 25 -10.98 -6.97 -4.49
N LYS A 26 -12.29 -6.82 -4.69
CA LYS A 26 -12.90 -6.80 -6.02
C LYS A 26 -12.44 -5.60 -6.86
N ALA A 27 -12.34 -4.42 -6.25
CA ALA A 27 -11.84 -3.23 -6.94
C ALA A 27 -10.38 -3.42 -7.38
N LEU A 28 -9.54 -3.97 -6.51
CA LEU A 28 -8.14 -4.25 -6.80
C LEU A 28 -7.99 -5.31 -7.89
N ASN A 29 -8.77 -6.40 -7.85
CA ASN A 29 -8.77 -7.42 -8.90
C ASN A 29 -9.19 -6.84 -10.26
N GLY A 30 -10.24 -6.03 -10.30
CA GLY A 30 -10.65 -5.34 -11.53
C GLY A 30 -9.59 -4.39 -12.07
N ALA A 31 -8.91 -3.64 -11.20
CA ALA A 31 -7.80 -2.78 -11.60
C ALA A 31 -6.60 -3.57 -12.15
N ILE A 32 -6.27 -4.73 -11.55
CA ILE A 32 -5.22 -5.63 -12.05
C ILE A 32 -5.56 -6.15 -13.45
N GLN A 33 -6.80 -6.55 -13.69
CA GLN A 33 -7.24 -7.02 -15.01
C GLN A 33 -7.14 -5.92 -16.08
N LEU A 34 -7.43 -4.67 -15.73
CA LEU A 34 -7.33 -3.53 -16.64
C LEU A 34 -5.89 -3.03 -16.85
N SER A 35 -4.95 -3.38 -15.96
CA SER A 35 -3.58 -2.90 -16.05
C SER A 35 -2.79 -3.59 -17.16
N ASP A 36 -1.94 -2.84 -17.87
CA ASP A 36 -1.02 -3.37 -18.89
C ASP A 36 0.40 -3.61 -18.34
N GLY A 37 0.71 -3.04 -17.19
CA GLY A 37 2.06 -3.10 -16.61
C GLY A 37 2.39 -4.47 -16.01
N ASP A 38 3.64 -4.90 -16.16
CA ASP A 38 4.17 -6.14 -15.58
C ASP A 38 4.53 -6.00 -14.09
N TYR A 39 4.69 -4.76 -13.63
CA TYR A 39 4.98 -4.44 -12.23
C TYR A 39 3.92 -3.51 -11.67
N LEU A 40 3.28 -3.94 -10.58
CA LEU A 40 2.13 -3.27 -9.99
C LEU A 40 2.54 -2.57 -8.69
N ILE A 41 2.17 -1.30 -8.56
CA ILE A 41 2.35 -0.52 -7.34
C ILE A 41 0.96 -0.21 -6.77
N PHE A 42 0.75 -0.55 -5.50
CA PHE A 42 -0.53 -0.40 -4.81
C PHE A 42 -0.43 0.67 -3.74
N PHE A 43 -1.37 1.61 -3.74
CA PHE A 43 -1.57 2.58 -2.66
C PHE A 43 -3.03 3.02 -2.58
N ASP A 44 -3.44 3.52 -1.41
CA ASP A 44 -4.82 3.92 -1.16
C ASP A 44 -5.10 5.34 -1.67
N GLY A 45 -6.36 5.65 -1.97
CA GLY A 45 -6.77 6.96 -2.50
C GLY A 45 -6.65 8.13 -1.51
N ASP A 46 -6.41 7.85 -0.23
CA ASP A 46 -6.10 8.83 0.82
C ASP A 46 -4.59 8.90 1.16
N CYS A 47 -3.77 8.34 0.28
CA CYS A 47 -2.32 8.38 0.36
C CYS A 47 -1.75 9.36 -0.67
N LEU A 48 -0.85 10.21 -0.23
CA LEU A 48 -0.16 11.20 -1.05
C LEU A 48 1.32 10.80 -1.18
N PRO A 49 1.74 10.27 -2.33
CA PRO A 49 3.11 9.82 -2.53
C PRO A 49 4.09 11.00 -2.68
N TYR A 50 5.36 10.77 -2.29
CA TYR A 50 6.46 11.67 -2.61
C TYR A 50 6.78 11.59 -4.11
N SER A 51 7.44 12.59 -4.65
CA SER A 51 7.80 12.66 -6.08
C SER A 51 8.64 11.46 -6.54
N THR A 52 9.46 10.89 -5.66
CA THR A 52 10.33 9.73 -5.90
C THR A 52 9.66 8.37 -5.67
N PHE A 53 8.37 8.35 -5.31
CA PHE A 53 7.66 7.13 -4.89
C PHE A 53 7.69 6.01 -5.94
N VAL A 54 7.28 6.32 -7.17
CA VAL A 54 7.24 5.34 -8.27
C VAL A 54 8.64 4.88 -8.65
N GLU A 55 9.58 5.83 -8.81
CA GLU A 55 10.98 5.53 -9.11
C GLU A 55 11.59 4.59 -8.06
N ALA A 56 11.34 4.84 -6.77
CA ALA A 56 11.86 4.01 -5.70
C ALA A 56 11.33 2.57 -5.75
N HIS A 57 10.05 2.38 -6.06
CA HIS A 57 9.48 1.05 -6.26
C HIS A 57 10.12 0.33 -7.45
N VAL A 58 10.28 1.01 -8.59
CA VAL A 58 10.91 0.43 -9.79
C VAL A 58 12.38 0.10 -9.55
N VAL A 59 13.14 1.03 -8.98
CA VAL A 59 14.58 0.86 -8.70
C VAL A 59 14.87 -0.28 -7.72
N LEU A 60 13.98 -0.51 -6.77
CA LEU A 60 14.10 -1.56 -5.76
C LEU A 60 13.44 -2.87 -6.17
N SER A 61 12.70 -2.91 -7.28
CA SER A 61 12.04 -4.14 -7.77
C SER A 61 13.05 -5.28 -7.93
N GLU A 62 12.60 -6.48 -7.64
CA GLU A 62 13.41 -7.70 -7.71
C GLU A 62 12.47 -8.89 -7.90
N GLU A 63 12.83 -9.82 -8.77
CA GLU A 63 12.06 -11.04 -9.00
C GLU A 63 11.85 -11.82 -7.70
N LYS A 64 10.68 -12.42 -7.55
CA LYS A 64 10.27 -13.15 -6.34
C LYS A 64 10.35 -12.31 -5.05
N ARG A 65 10.15 -10.99 -5.18
CA ARG A 65 10.07 -10.07 -4.04
C ARG A 65 8.82 -9.22 -4.12
N VAL A 66 8.13 -9.09 -3.00
CA VAL A 66 7.13 -8.06 -2.78
C VAL A 66 7.77 -6.92 -1.99
N LEU A 67 7.72 -5.70 -2.53
CA LEU A 67 8.23 -4.53 -1.82
C LEU A 67 7.21 -4.05 -0.79
N CYS A 68 7.68 -3.84 0.42
CA CYS A 68 6.87 -3.43 1.56
C CYS A 68 7.29 -2.03 2.01
N GLY A 69 6.48 -1.04 1.68
CA GLY A 69 6.67 0.34 2.08
C GLY A 69 6.06 0.66 3.45
N ARG A 70 6.12 1.92 3.82
CA ARG A 70 5.57 2.48 5.06
C ARG A 70 4.89 3.81 4.77
N ARG A 71 4.28 4.40 5.79
CA ARG A 71 3.55 5.67 5.68
C ARG A 71 3.72 6.54 6.91
N VAL A 72 3.71 7.85 6.71
CA VAL A 72 3.46 8.82 7.77
C VAL A 72 1.96 9.01 7.88
N ASN A 73 1.37 8.88 9.07
CA ASN A 73 -0.05 9.19 9.25
C ASN A 73 -0.17 10.60 9.85
N THR A 74 -0.80 11.51 9.13
CA THR A 74 -1.09 12.86 9.63
C THR A 74 -2.15 12.87 10.72
N GLY A 75 -2.23 13.94 11.48
CA GLY A 75 -3.41 14.27 12.29
C GLY A 75 -4.41 15.10 11.48
N ASP A 76 -5.39 15.69 12.17
CA ASP A 76 -6.48 16.42 11.51
C ASP A 76 -6.02 17.76 10.90
N GLY A 77 -5.13 18.47 11.58
CA GLY A 77 -4.65 19.78 11.14
C GLY A 77 -3.89 19.69 9.82
N LEU A 78 -2.86 18.85 9.75
CA LEU A 78 -2.10 18.66 8.51
C LEU A 78 -2.94 18.04 7.40
N THR A 79 -3.86 17.13 7.73
CA THR A 79 -4.83 16.59 6.77
C THR A 79 -5.69 17.70 6.16
N GLY A 80 -6.19 18.64 7.00
CA GLY A 80 -6.96 19.80 6.54
C GLY A 80 -6.15 20.68 5.59
N GLN A 81 -4.92 21.04 5.97
CA GLN A 81 -4.03 21.86 5.15
C GLN A 81 -3.64 21.21 3.81
N LEU A 82 -3.43 19.87 3.79
CA LEU A 82 -3.15 19.14 2.56
C LEU A 82 -4.38 19.10 1.64
N ARG A 83 -5.58 18.88 2.19
CA ARG A 83 -6.83 18.86 1.42
C ARG A 83 -7.21 20.24 0.87
N SER A 84 -6.99 21.30 1.63
CA SER A 84 -7.21 22.68 1.19
C SER A 84 -6.12 23.21 0.24
N LYS A 85 -5.06 22.41 0.00
CA LYS A 85 -3.88 22.81 -0.78
C LYS A 85 -3.09 23.99 -0.19
N GLU A 86 -3.30 24.30 1.10
CA GLU A 86 -2.49 25.29 1.84
C GLU A 86 -1.03 24.85 1.92
N ILE A 87 -0.80 23.54 2.05
CA ILE A 87 0.51 22.91 1.92
C ILE A 87 0.47 21.79 0.89
N SER A 88 1.60 21.50 0.26
CA SER A 88 1.76 20.41 -0.68
C SER A 88 2.68 19.31 -0.12
N VAL A 89 2.57 18.11 -0.67
CA VAL A 89 3.49 17.00 -0.36
C VAL A 89 4.92 17.38 -0.74
N ASN A 90 5.10 18.07 -1.86
CA ASN A 90 6.41 18.53 -2.35
C ASN A 90 7.09 19.48 -1.35
N GLN A 91 6.32 20.37 -0.69
CA GLN A 91 6.85 21.20 0.38
C GLN A 91 7.27 20.38 1.59
N ILE A 92 6.53 19.33 1.92
CA ILE A 92 6.86 18.45 3.04
C ILE A 92 8.12 17.64 2.72
N GLU A 93 8.22 16.99 1.56
CA GLU A 93 9.37 16.16 1.21
C GLU A 93 10.66 16.97 1.14
N ASN A 94 10.63 18.18 0.56
CA ASN A 94 11.79 19.05 0.44
C ASN A 94 12.23 19.68 1.77
N ASN A 95 11.32 19.81 2.74
CA ASN A 95 11.57 20.44 4.03
C ASN A 95 11.20 19.53 5.21
N PHE A 96 11.35 18.22 5.06
CA PHE A 96 10.80 17.24 6.00
C PHE A 96 11.23 17.49 7.46
N LEU A 97 12.48 17.85 7.70
CA LEU A 97 12.98 18.13 9.05
C LEU A 97 12.30 19.36 9.68
N SER A 98 11.99 20.40 8.90
CA SER A 98 11.23 21.57 9.36
C SER A 98 9.78 21.21 9.68
N PHE A 99 9.20 20.27 8.92
CA PHE A 99 7.85 19.75 9.18
C PHE A 99 7.78 18.81 10.38
N TRP A 100 8.89 18.28 10.88
CA TRP A 100 8.92 17.35 12.01
C TRP A 100 8.18 17.89 13.25
N ILE A 101 8.40 19.17 13.58
CA ILE A 101 7.72 19.83 14.70
C ILE A 101 6.22 19.96 14.42
N LYS A 102 5.84 20.31 13.19
CA LYS A 102 4.43 20.39 12.78
C LYS A 102 3.75 19.02 12.90
N PHE A 103 4.37 17.97 12.44
CA PHE A 103 3.89 16.60 12.59
C PHE A 103 3.67 16.20 14.06
N LYS A 104 4.63 16.53 14.94
CA LYS A 104 4.48 16.27 16.38
C LYS A 104 3.30 17.02 16.99
N LYS A 105 3.15 18.32 16.69
CA LYS A 105 2.04 19.15 17.16
C LYS A 105 0.68 18.62 16.64
N ASP A 106 0.64 18.12 15.43
CA ASP A 106 -0.52 17.52 14.77
C ASP A 106 -0.84 16.09 15.26
N LYS A 107 -0.08 15.56 16.23
CA LYS A 107 -0.18 14.18 16.73
C LYS A 107 -0.06 13.11 15.64
N ALA A 108 0.69 13.41 14.59
CA ALA A 108 1.03 12.48 13.54
C ALA A 108 1.75 11.25 14.09
N ARG A 109 1.59 10.11 13.42
CA ARG A 109 2.22 8.84 13.83
C ARG A 109 3.21 8.38 12.77
N HIS A 110 4.26 7.69 13.22
CA HIS A 110 5.30 7.14 12.34
C HIS A 110 6.01 8.22 11.51
N ILE A 111 6.27 9.37 12.13
CA ILE A 111 6.87 10.54 11.44
C ILE A 111 8.22 10.16 10.82
N GLU A 112 9.03 9.34 11.49
CA GLU A 112 10.32 8.86 11.00
C GLU A 112 10.23 8.14 9.63
N GLN A 113 9.05 7.66 9.25
CA GLN A 113 8.80 7.00 7.96
C GLN A 113 8.84 7.98 6.78
N GLY A 114 8.78 9.29 7.03
CA GLY A 114 8.89 10.31 6.01
C GLY A 114 10.34 10.69 5.67
N LEU A 115 11.34 10.19 6.40
CA LEU A 115 12.74 10.37 6.03
C LEU A 115 13.01 9.67 4.70
N TYR A 116 13.73 10.34 3.80
CA TYR A 116 14.07 9.82 2.49
C TYR A 116 15.56 9.56 2.36
N PHE A 117 15.91 8.38 1.84
CA PHE A 117 17.26 8.01 1.47
C PHE A 117 17.26 7.42 0.07
N PHE A 118 18.20 7.87 -0.75
CA PHE A 118 18.29 7.41 -2.14
C PHE A 118 18.54 5.89 -2.21
N PRO A 119 17.66 5.10 -2.88
CA PRO A 119 17.58 3.65 -2.68
C PRO A 119 18.79 2.85 -3.15
N LYS A 120 19.59 3.34 -4.08
CA LYS A 120 20.80 2.61 -4.58
C LYS A 120 22.06 2.83 -3.74
N THR A 121 22.02 3.72 -2.74
CA THR A 121 23.22 4.05 -1.95
C THR A 121 23.57 2.95 -0.94
N PHE A 122 24.88 2.83 -0.64
CA PHE A 122 25.36 1.98 0.44
C PHE A 122 24.69 2.36 1.79
N PHE A 123 24.52 3.67 2.02
CA PHE A 123 23.88 4.20 3.22
C PHE A 123 22.43 3.70 3.37
N TYR A 124 21.63 3.73 2.29
CA TYR A 124 20.27 3.17 2.30
C TYR A 124 20.28 1.68 2.69
N ARG A 125 21.15 0.87 2.04
CA ARG A 125 21.24 -0.56 2.32
C ARG A 125 21.62 -0.84 3.78
N PHE A 126 22.54 -0.07 4.32
CA PHE A 126 22.94 -0.14 5.72
C PHE A 126 21.76 0.19 6.65
N MET A 127 21.10 1.33 6.43
CA MET A 127 19.96 1.79 7.24
C MET A 127 18.81 0.77 7.25
N ILE A 128 18.43 0.24 6.08
CA ILE A 128 17.37 -0.77 5.97
C ILE A 128 17.70 -2.03 6.75
N LYS A 129 18.94 -2.51 6.70
CA LYS A 129 19.37 -3.71 7.43
C LYS A 129 19.16 -3.58 8.94
N PHE A 130 19.38 -2.40 9.50
CA PHE A 130 19.30 -2.17 10.95
C PHE A 130 17.92 -1.67 11.41
N LEU A 131 17.24 -0.84 10.63
CA LEU A 131 16.01 -0.15 11.02
C LEU A 131 14.72 -0.85 10.60
N ASP A 132 14.76 -1.73 9.60
CA ASP A 132 13.56 -2.44 9.16
C ASP A 132 13.68 -3.96 9.30
N LYS A 133 13.60 -4.42 10.54
CA LYS A 133 13.66 -5.86 10.88
C LYS A 133 12.35 -6.60 10.55
N LYS A 134 11.18 -5.91 10.60
CA LYS A 134 9.86 -6.49 10.36
C LYS A 134 9.32 -6.00 9.02
N LYS A 135 9.68 -6.70 7.96
CA LYS A 135 9.25 -6.40 6.59
C LYS A 135 7.85 -6.98 6.35
N ARG A 136 6.80 -6.31 6.83
CA ARG A 136 5.41 -6.70 6.57
C ARG A 136 4.82 -5.89 5.45
N LEU A 137 3.96 -6.51 4.66
CA LEU A 137 3.16 -5.82 3.66
C LEU A 137 2.18 -4.87 4.37
N VAL A 138 1.97 -3.71 3.79
CA VAL A 138 0.97 -2.71 4.22
C VAL A 138 0.16 -2.34 2.99
N GLY A 139 -1.13 -2.62 2.99
CA GLY A 139 -2.01 -2.51 1.82
C GLY A 139 -2.03 -1.16 1.10
N CYS A 140 -1.62 -0.09 1.78
CA CYS A 140 -1.51 1.24 1.19
C CYS A 140 -0.13 1.60 0.63
N ASN A 141 0.85 0.69 0.68
CA ASN A 141 2.20 0.95 0.15
C ASN A 141 2.95 -0.36 -0.08
N PHE A 142 2.73 -0.98 -1.23
CA PHE A 142 3.50 -2.14 -1.63
C PHE A 142 3.53 -2.28 -3.16
N SER A 143 4.43 -3.13 -3.67
CA SER A 143 4.47 -3.45 -5.08
C SER A 143 4.97 -4.87 -5.31
N ALA A 144 4.54 -5.47 -6.42
CA ALA A 144 4.92 -6.82 -6.83
C ALA A 144 4.84 -6.97 -8.35
N PHE A 145 5.48 -7.97 -8.89
CA PHE A 145 5.25 -8.37 -10.28
C PHE A 145 3.82 -8.89 -10.45
N LYS A 146 3.18 -8.51 -11.56
CA LYS A 146 1.82 -8.90 -11.88
C LYS A 146 1.66 -10.42 -11.92
N ASP A 147 2.62 -11.11 -12.48
CA ASP A 147 2.64 -12.58 -12.55
C ASP A 147 2.59 -13.24 -11.16
N ASP A 148 3.28 -12.68 -10.17
CA ASP A 148 3.26 -13.23 -8.82
C ASP A 148 1.89 -13.02 -8.15
N ILE A 149 1.22 -11.89 -8.43
CA ILE A 149 -0.15 -11.64 -7.99
C ILE A 149 -1.14 -12.60 -8.68
N LEU A 150 -0.95 -12.86 -9.97
CA LEU A 150 -1.79 -13.81 -10.73
C LEU A 150 -1.61 -15.26 -10.25
N LYS A 151 -0.40 -15.68 -9.87
CA LYS A 151 -0.12 -17.02 -9.30
C LYS A 151 -0.86 -17.30 -8.00
N ILE A 152 -1.29 -16.28 -7.28
CA ILE A 152 -2.14 -16.43 -6.08
C ILE A 152 -3.62 -16.11 -6.35
N ASN A 153 -3.99 -15.91 -7.62
CA ASN A 153 -5.31 -15.51 -8.09
C ASN A 153 -5.77 -14.12 -7.59
N GLY A 154 -4.83 -13.18 -7.42
CA GLY A 154 -5.14 -11.82 -6.98
C GLY A 154 -5.54 -11.73 -5.50
N PHE A 155 -6.43 -10.80 -5.22
CA PHE A 155 -6.99 -10.56 -3.88
C PHE A 155 -8.21 -11.48 -3.65
N ASP A 156 -8.32 -12.03 -2.45
CA ASP A 156 -9.41 -12.94 -2.10
C ASP A 156 -10.69 -12.14 -1.75
N GLU A 157 -11.72 -12.27 -2.60
CA GLU A 157 -13.00 -11.59 -2.46
C GLU A 157 -13.92 -12.25 -1.43
N SER A 158 -13.57 -13.43 -0.89
CA SER A 158 -14.39 -14.17 0.06
C SER A 158 -14.41 -13.58 1.47
N TYR A 159 -13.53 -12.64 1.77
CA TYR A 159 -13.53 -11.95 3.05
C TYR A 159 -14.71 -10.98 3.16
N PRO A 160 -15.58 -11.12 4.18
CA PRO A 160 -16.81 -10.32 4.29
C PRO A 160 -16.58 -8.84 4.62
N SER A 161 -15.35 -8.47 5.01
CA SER A 161 -14.96 -7.10 5.32
C SER A 161 -13.47 -6.87 4.99
N GLY A 162 -13.01 -5.62 5.01
CA GLY A 162 -11.58 -5.30 4.87
C GLY A 162 -10.73 -5.80 6.02
N ASP A 163 -9.57 -5.19 6.22
CA ASP A 163 -8.62 -5.35 7.33
C ASP A 163 -7.70 -6.58 7.32
N VAL A 164 -7.90 -7.62 6.53
CA VAL A 164 -6.99 -8.77 6.41
C VAL A 164 -6.73 -9.08 4.95
N ALA A 165 -7.74 -8.88 4.12
CA ALA A 165 -7.75 -9.35 2.73
C ALA A 165 -6.73 -8.65 1.83
N ASP A 166 -6.40 -7.39 2.10
CA ASP A 166 -5.58 -6.55 1.21
C ASP A 166 -4.11 -6.41 1.64
N ASP A 167 -3.72 -6.96 2.76
CA ASP A 167 -2.32 -6.95 3.19
C ASP A 167 -1.86 -8.28 3.79
N VAL A 168 -2.40 -8.67 4.94
CA VAL A 168 -1.93 -9.87 5.65
C VAL A 168 -2.21 -11.15 4.86
N ASP A 169 -3.37 -11.24 4.21
CA ASP A 169 -3.74 -12.39 3.37
C ASP A 169 -2.84 -12.48 2.13
N VAL A 170 -2.67 -11.39 1.40
CA VAL A 170 -1.80 -11.35 0.22
C VAL A 170 -0.36 -11.67 0.60
N GLU A 171 0.13 -11.14 1.72
CA GLU A 171 1.50 -11.40 2.21
C GLU A 171 1.76 -12.90 2.39
N TRP A 172 0.89 -13.60 3.13
CA TRP A 172 1.14 -15.02 3.37
C TRP A 172 1.02 -15.86 2.11
N ARG A 173 0.06 -15.56 1.20
CA ARG A 173 -0.11 -16.29 -0.06
C ARG A 173 1.09 -16.09 -1.00
N LEU A 174 1.60 -14.87 -1.12
CA LEU A 174 2.85 -14.62 -1.86
C LEU A 174 4.04 -15.36 -1.24
N ASN A 175 4.15 -15.35 0.10
CA ASN A 175 5.23 -16.09 0.77
C ASN A 175 5.11 -17.61 0.58
N ALA A 176 3.90 -18.16 0.50
CA ALA A 176 3.66 -19.58 0.24
C ALA A 176 4.19 -20.03 -1.13
N ILE A 177 4.15 -19.17 -2.14
CA ILE A 177 4.72 -19.43 -3.48
C ILE A 177 6.19 -19.00 -3.63
N GLY A 178 6.87 -18.67 -2.51
CA GLY A 178 8.29 -18.33 -2.50
C GLY A 178 8.63 -16.85 -2.74
N VAL A 179 7.64 -15.96 -2.93
CA VAL A 179 7.85 -14.52 -3.03
C VAL A 179 8.12 -13.95 -1.63
N LYS A 180 9.30 -13.38 -1.42
CA LYS A 180 9.75 -12.91 -0.09
C LYS A 180 9.59 -11.40 0.07
N ASN A 181 9.32 -10.96 1.30
CA ASN A 181 9.21 -9.53 1.61
C ASN A 181 10.56 -8.83 1.50
N LYS A 182 10.58 -7.68 0.83
CA LYS A 182 11.71 -6.76 0.75
C LYS A 182 11.26 -5.37 1.13
N SER A 183 12.03 -4.67 1.97
CA SER A 183 11.67 -3.33 2.40
C SER A 183 11.98 -2.29 1.33
N CYS A 184 11.05 -1.35 1.12
CA CYS A 184 11.28 -0.08 0.45
C CYS A 184 11.04 1.13 1.40
N LYS A 185 11.07 0.88 2.72
CA LYS A 185 10.99 1.93 3.75
C LYS A 185 12.09 2.97 3.53
N TYR A 186 11.80 4.22 3.77
CA TYR A 186 12.69 5.37 3.58
C TYR A 186 13.06 5.68 2.12
N ALA A 187 12.54 4.96 1.14
CA ALA A 187 12.71 5.25 -0.28
C ALA A 187 11.36 5.54 -0.95
N ALA A 188 10.42 4.59 -0.87
CA ALA A 188 9.07 4.76 -1.39
C ALA A 188 8.15 5.35 -0.31
N ASN A 189 8.29 6.65 -0.09
CA ASN A 189 7.59 7.36 0.98
C ASN A 189 6.23 7.88 0.53
N LEU A 190 5.26 7.86 1.44
CA LEU A 190 3.97 8.51 1.27
C LEU A 190 3.40 9.03 2.59
N ILE A 191 2.49 9.96 2.48
CA ILE A 191 1.70 10.52 3.58
C ILE A 191 0.29 9.98 3.47
N HIS A 192 -0.22 9.44 4.57
CA HIS A 192 -1.60 8.97 4.68
C HIS A 192 -2.41 10.00 5.46
N LEU A 193 -3.45 10.51 4.84
CA LEU A 193 -4.36 11.48 5.41
C LEU A 193 -5.18 10.87 6.54
N ASN A 194 -5.43 11.65 7.61
CA ASN A 194 -6.28 11.18 8.68
C ASN A 194 -7.74 11.13 8.24
N HIS A 195 -8.42 10.09 8.65
CA HIS A 195 -9.84 9.90 8.47
C HIS A 195 -10.45 9.12 9.63
N ALA A 196 -11.75 9.28 9.85
CA ALA A 196 -12.48 8.52 10.86
C ALA A 196 -12.39 7.02 10.57
N ARG A 197 -12.09 6.24 11.60
CA ARG A 197 -12.03 4.77 11.50
C ARG A 197 -13.29 4.19 12.13
N LYS A 198 -13.99 3.33 11.40
CA LYS A 198 -15.05 2.50 11.97
C LYS A 198 -14.43 1.44 12.88
N ASP A 199 -15.06 1.12 13.99
CA ASP A 199 -14.64 -0.03 14.80
C ASP A 199 -14.92 -1.32 14.01
N ARG A 200 -13.87 -2.10 13.78
CA ARG A 200 -13.92 -3.33 12.98
C ARG A 200 -13.31 -4.52 13.71
N LYS A 201 -13.15 -4.44 15.04
CA LYS A 201 -12.47 -5.48 15.82
C LYS A 201 -13.05 -6.87 15.62
N GLU A 202 -14.38 -6.98 15.64
CA GLU A 202 -15.05 -8.27 15.45
C GLU A 202 -14.89 -8.79 14.02
N ALA A 203 -15.06 -7.91 13.02
CA ALA A 203 -14.84 -8.24 11.61
C ALA A 203 -13.40 -8.66 11.35
N HIS A 204 -12.43 -7.94 11.91
CA HIS A 204 -11.02 -8.29 11.83
C HIS A 204 -10.74 -9.67 12.44
N LYS A 205 -11.30 -9.99 13.61
CA LYS A 205 -11.14 -11.29 14.25
C LYS A 205 -11.67 -12.42 13.35
N LYS A 206 -12.90 -12.28 12.82
CA LYS A 206 -13.49 -13.27 11.89
C LYS A 206 -12.65 -13.47 10.63
N ASN A 207 -12.19 -12.39 10.02
CA ASN A 207 -11.33 -12.46 8.83
C ASN A 207 -9.99 -13.14 9.15
N TYR A 208 -9.41 -12.83 10.29
CA TYR A 208 -8.14 -13.44 10.72
C TYR A 208 -8.29 -14.95 10.97
N GLU A 209 -9.37 -15.38 11.61
CA GLU A 209 -9.70 -16.80 11.81
C GLU A 209 -9.89 -17.53 10.47
N LEU A 210 -10.60 -16.91 9.52
CA LEU A 210 -10.76 -17.43 8.16
C LEU A 210 -9.42 -17.58 7.44
N MET A 211 -8.55 -16.57 7.53
CA MET A 211 -7.21 -16.61 6.97
C MET A 211 -6.39 -17.77 7.56
N LEU A 212 -6.39 -17.93 8.89
CA LEU A 212 -5.68 -19.03 9.54
C LEU A 212 -6.17 -20.40 9.09
N LYS A 213 -7.49 -20.55 8.85
CA LYS A 213 -8.05 -21.78 8.28
C LYS A 213 -7.49 -22.02 6.88
N LYS A 214 -7.51 -21.01 6.00
CA LYS A 214 -6.96 -21.11 4.63
C LYS A 214 -5.47 -21.44 4.64
N GLN A 215 -4.70 -20.88 5.58
CA GLN A 215 -3.29 -21.20 5.74
C GLN A 215 -3.07 -22.68 6.11
N LYS A 216 -3.85 -23.22 7.06
CA LYS A 216 -3.77 -24.64 7.45
C LYS A 216 -4.09 -25.58 6.27
N GLU A 217 -5.01 -25.18 5.41
CA GLU A 217 -5.41 -25.92 4.21
C GLU A 217 -4.46 -25.68 3.03
N ASN A 218 -3.43 -24.84 3.19
CA ASN A 218 -2.49 -24.41 2.14
C ASN A 218 -3.18 -23.80 0.90
N ASN A 219 -4.29 -23.10 1.10
CA ASN A 219 -5.10 -22.48 0.05
C ASN A 219 -4.50 -21.14 -0.40
N PHE A 220 -3.27 -21.12 -0.91
CA PHE A 220 -2.61 -19.91 -1.39
C PHE A 220 -3.19 -19.37 -2.71
N PHE A 221 -3.78 -20.23 -3.53
CA PHE A 221 -4.57 -19.84 -4.70
C PHE A 221 -6.02 -19.66 -4.27
N CYS A 222 -6.48 -18.42 -4.10
CA CYS A 222 -7.85 -18.19 -3.63
C CYS A 222 -8.89 -18.57 -4.71
N LYS A 223 -10.02 -19.13 -4.26
CA LYS A 223 -11.11 -19.51 -5.18
C LYS A 223 -11.86 -18.31 -5.72
N ASP A 224 -12.08 -17.30 -4.87
CA ASP A 224 -12.81 -16.07 -5.19
C ASP A 224 -11.82 -14.93 -5.47
N GLY A 225 -11.10 -15.06 -6.56
CA GLY A 225 -10.10 -14.08 -6.99
C GLY A 225 -10.40 -13.51 -8.39
N ILE A 226 -9.34 -13.30 -9.17
CA ILE A 226 -9.42 -12.80 -10.56
C ILE A 226 -10.05 -13.85 -11.49
N GLN A 227 -9.66 -15.11 -11.36
CA GLN A 227 -10.26 -16.25 -12.05
C GLN A 227 -11.34 -16.85 -11.12
N LYS A 228 -12.54 -16.97 -11.65
CA LYS A 228 -13.71 -17.54 -10.93
C LYS A 228 -14.06 -18.91 -11.47
#